data_1c08ee10b916105fc66bb35cbe726e1f
#
_entry.id   1c08ee10b916105fc66bb35cbe726e1f
#
_cell.length_a   1.000
_cell.length_b   1.000
_cell.length_c   1.000
_cell.angle_alpha   90.00
_cell.angle_beta   90.00
_cell.angle_gamma   90.00
#
_symmetry.space_group_name_H-M   'P 1'
#
loop_
_entity.id
_entity.type
_entity.pdbx_description
1 polymer ?
#
loop_
_entity_poly.entity_id
_entity_poly.type
_entity_poly.pdbx_seq_one_letter_code
_entity_poly.pdbx_strand_id
1 'polypeptide(L)'
;MKYYSTNGKADRATLHEAVVKGLASDKGLFMPEVIRHLPESFFDEIQDLSFQEVAYRVADAFFGEDVPADTLKQIVYDTLSFDCPVVKVTENIYSLELFHGPTLAFKDVGARFMARLLGYFIKQEGCNQVNVLVATSGDTGSAVANGFLGVEGIHVYVLYPKGKVSAIQECQFTTLGQNITALEVDGVFDDCQALVKNAFMDEELNRHMKLTSANSINVARFLPQAFYYFYAYAQMKKFGKADQLVVCVPSGNFGNITAGLFGKVMGLPVKRFIAANNANDIFYNYLQTGEYHPRASVQTIANAMDVGDPSNFARIYDLYKGSHAAITAEISGATYTDAQIAETVKACYETNGYLLDPHGACGFRALSEGLREGECGVFLETAHPAKFQATVENIIGGSVDVPEKLAAFMKGEKKSIPMGKDFAGFKAYLMKQ
;
A
#
# COMPACT_ATOMS: atom_id res chain seq x y z
N MET A 1 5.98 16.31 15.65
CA MET A 1 6.42 14.91 15.96
C MET A 1 7.80 14.64 15.38
N LYS A 2 8.64 13.83 16.02
CA LYS A 2 9.95 13.43 15.47
C LYS A 2 9.90 11.99 14.95
N TYR A 3 10.79 11.72 14.00
CA TYR A 3 10.93 10.41 13.36
C TYR A 3 12.37 9.93 13.50
N TYR A 4 12.55 8.64 13.80
CA TYR A 4 13.86 7.99 13.85
C TYR A 4 13.99 6.96 12.72
N SER A 5 15.21 6.52 12.45
CA SER A 5 15.50 5.48 11.47
C SER A 5 15.50 4.09 12.10
N THR A 6 14.93 3.10 11.43
CA THR A 6 15.00 1.69 11.85
C THR A 6 16.44 1.15 11.93
N ASN A 7 17.41 1.78 11.25
CA ASN A 7 18.83 1.44 11.34
C ASN A 7 19.55 2.16 12.50
N GLY A 8 18.90 3.15 13.13
CA GLY A 8 19.36 3.80 14.36
C GLY A 8 20.63 4.66 14.26
N LYS A 9 21.14 4.94 13.05
CA LYS A 9 22.37 5.70 12.82
C LYS A 9 22.14 7.10 12.24
N ALA A 10 20.91 7.40 11.78
CA ALA A 10 20.54 8.69 11.25
C ALA A 10 20.04 9.61 12.38
N ASP A 11 20.22 10.92 12.20
CA ASP A 11 19.62 11.93 13.08
C ASP A 11 18.08 11.86 13.02
N ARG A 12 17.45 12.39 14.10
CA ARG A 12 16.00 12.54 14.14
C ARG A 12 15.53 13.51 13.06
N ALA A 13 14.48 13.13 12.35
CA ALA A 13 13.85 13.96 11.32
C ALA A 13 12.53 14.55 11.81
N THR A 14 12.16 15.70 11.25
CA THR A 14 10.78 16.22 11.32
C THR A 14 9.86 15.42 10.39
N LEU A 15 8.54 15.58 10.53
CA LEU A 15 7.59 15.01 9.56
C LEU A 15 7.91 15.47 8.14
N HIS A 16 8.12 16.77 7.95
CA HIS A 16 8.48 17.37 6.67
C HIS A 16 9.70 16.66 6.03
N GLU A 17 10.80 16.53 6.79
CA GLU A 17 12.02 15.85 6.31
C GLU A 17 11.75 14.38 5.98
N ALA A 18 11.00 13.66 6.82
CA ALA A 18 10.69 12.25 6.60
C ALA A 18 9.86 12.03 5.33
N VAL A 19 8.90 12.93 5.05
CA VAL A 19 8.06 12.87 3.83
C VAL A 19 8.85 13.27 2.59
N VAL A 20 9.61 14.36 2.65
CA VAL A 20 10.36 14.88 1.49
C VAL A 20 11.54 13.97 1.14
N LYS A 21 12.27 13.44 2.13
CA LYS A 21 13.39 12.51 1.89
C LYS A 21 12.94 11.09 1.57
N GLY A 22 11.82 10.66 2.17
CA GLY A 22 11.25 9.32 2.02
C GLY A 22 12.07 8.20 2.69
N LEU A 23 13.38 8.35 2.82
CA LEU A 23 14.32 7.38 3.40
C LEU A 23 15.34 8.12 4.27
N ALA A 24 15.76 7.51 5.38
CA ALA A 24 16.80 8.07 6.25
C ALA A 24 18.19 7.99 5.62
N SER A 25 19.12 8.85 6.05
CA SER A 25 20.48 8.95 5.53
C SER A 25 21.28 7.66 5.69
N ASP A 26 20.94 6.84 6.69
CA ASP A 26 21.52 5.52 6.94
C ASP A 26 20.79 4.37 6.20
N LYS A 27 19.88 4.70 5.29
CA LYS A 27 19.05 3.77 4.50
C LYS A 27 17.98 3.02 5.31
N GLY A 28 17.79 3.38 6.57
CA GLY A 28 16.69 2.88 7.40
C GLY A 28 15.36 3.56 7.06
N LEU A 29 14.26 2.92 7.44
CA LEU A 29 12.93 3.47 7.28
C LEU A 29 12.59 4.41 8.43
N PHE A 30 11.90 5.51 8.14
CA PHE A 30 11.41 6.39 9.18
C PHE A 30 10.27 5.77 9.99
N MET A 31 10.38 5.91 11.32
CA MET A 31 9.39 5.51 12.32
C MET A 31 9.04 6.72 13.20
N PRO A 32 7.76 6.96 13.52
CA PRO A 32 7.42 7.99 14.50
C PRO A 32 7.94 7.61 15.90
N GLU A 33 8.50 8.56 16.62
CA GLU A 33 8.99 8.31 17.99
C GLU A 33 7.86 7.95 18.97
N VAL A 34 6.66 8.43 18.69
CA VAL A 34 5.47 8.19 19.52
C VAL A 34 4.32 7.75 18.63
N ILE A 35 3.73 6.61 18.94
CA ILE A 35 2.44 6.19 18.41
C ILE A 35 1.41 6.46 19.49
N ARG A 36 0.57 7.49 19.29
CA ARG A 36 -0.42 7.93 20.29
C ARG A 36 -1.57 6.96 20.38
N HIS A 37 -1.94 6.59 21.60
CA HIS A 37 -3.17 5.85 21.85
C HIS A 37 -4.38 6.78 21.68
N LEU A 38 -5.41 6.34 20.96
CA LEU A 38 -6.65 7.10 20.83
C LEU A 38 -7.53 6.90 22.08
N PRO A 39 -8.33 7.91 22.47
CA PRO A 39 -9.13 7.83 23.68
C PRO A 39 -10.28 6.81 23.55
N GLU A 40 -10.69 6.20 24.66
CA GLU A 40 -11.80 5.24 24.70
C GLU A 40 -13.09 5.81 24.10
N SER A 41 -13.38 7.10 24.36
CA SER A 41 -14.55 7.79 23.80
C SER A 41 -14.58 7.78 22.27
N PHE A 42 -13.43 7.76 21.61
CA PHE A 42 -13.40 7.60 20.15
C PHE A 42 -13.92 6.22 19.73
N PHE A 43 -13.53 5.17 20.42
CA PHE A 43 -14.00 3.81 20.12
C PHE A 43 -15.48 3.60 20.50
N ASP A 44 -15.97 4.35 21.48
CA ASP A 44 -17.38 4.28 21.87
C ASP A 44 -18.31 4.80 20.77
N GLU A 45 -17.92 5.87 20.09
CA GLU A 45 -18.71 6.55 19.05
C GLU A 45 -18.32 6.20 17.61
N ILE A 46 -17.25 5.45 17.38
CA ILE A 46 -16.63 5.25 16.06
C ILE A 46 -17.62 4.74 15.00
N GLN A 47 -18.58 3.90 15.38
CA GLN A 47 -19.58 3.34 14.45
C GLN A 47 -20.53 4.39 13.88
N ASP A 48 -20.62 5.57 14.50
CA ASP A 48 -21.51 6.66 14.10
C ASP A 48 -20.80 7.72 13.26
N LEU A 49 -19.46 7.62 13.16
CA LEU A 49 -18.63 8.54 12.39
C LEU A 49 -18.55 8.16 10.91
N SER A 50 -18.41 9.17 10.04
CA SER A 50 -18.09 8.95 8.64
C SER A 50 -16.66 8.46 8.46
N PHE A 51 -16.35 7.86 7.29
CA PHE A 51 -14.98 7.43 6.99
C PHE A 51 -13.98 8.59 7.08
N GLN A 52 -14.34 9.77 6.54
CA GLN A 52 -13.46 10.94 6.62
C GLN A 52 -13.23 11.39 8.06
N GLU A 53 -14.26 11.36 8.92
CA GLU A 53 -14.10 11.77 10.33
C GLU A 53 -13.26 10.77 11.12
N VAL A 54 -13.47 9.46 10.93
CA VAL A 54 -12.61 8.42 11.50
C VAL A 54 -11.16 8.63 11.05
N ALA A 55 -10.94 8.81 9.76
CA ALA A 55 -9.61 9.02 9.20
C ALA A 55 -8.95 10.30 9.70
N TYR A 56 -9.72 11.39 9.85
CA TYR A 56 -9.19 12.65 10.39
C TYR A 56 -8.68 12.49 11.83
N ARG A 57 -9.44 11.81 12.69
CA ARG A 57 -9.03 11.52 14.08
C ARG A 57 -7.76 10.68 14.15
N VAL A 58 -7.63 9.69 13.27
CA VAL A 58 -6.40 8.88 13.15
C VAL A 58 -5.24 9.70 12.57
N ALA A 59 -5.51 10.52 11.56
CA ALA A 59 -4.49 11.39 10.96
C ALA A 59 -3.96 12.43 11.94
N ASP A 60 -4.83 13.01 12.77
CA ASP A 60 -4.45 13.99 13.79
C ASP A 60 -3.45 13.40 14.79
N ALA A 61 -3.59 12.14 15.17
CA ALA A 61 -2.65 11.45 16.04
C ALA A 61 -1.24 11.32 15.44
N PHE A 62 -1.12 11.25 14.11
CA PHE A 62 0.18 11.14 13.41
C PHE A 62 0.72 12.49 12.92
N PHE A 63 -0.13 13.39 12.48
CA PHE A 63 0.25 14.58 11.72
C PHE A 63 -0.18 15.89 12.34
N GLY A 64 -1.07 15.88 13.35
CA GLY A 64 -1.68 17.09 13.93
C GLY A 64 -0.73 18.02 14.65
N GLU A 65 0.46 17.55 15.08
CA GLU A 65 1.51 18.43 15.63
C GLU A 65 2.22 19.27 14.56
N ASP A 66 2.26 18.77 13.33
CA ASP A 66 3.09 19.34 12.25
C ASP A 66 2.25 20.03 11.17
N VAL A 67 0.94 19.70 11.09
CA VAL A 67 0.02 20.22 10.07
C VAL A 67 -1.18 20.87 10.77
N PRO A 68 -1.52 22.14 10.45
CA PRO A 68 -2.69 22.79 11.01
C PRO A 68 -3.98 22.00 10.82
N ALA A 69 -4.86 21.99 11.83
CA ALA A 69 -6.06 21.15 11.89
C ALA A 69 -6.95 21.28 10.63
N ASP A 70 -7.23 22.50 10.17
CA ASP A 70 -8.07 22.73 8.98
C ASP A 70 -7.40 22.20 7.70
N THR A 71 -6.08 22.36 7.59
CA THR A 71 -5.30 21.86 6.46
C THR A 71 -5.28 20.33 6.46
N LEU A 72 -5.04 19.72 7.62
CA LEU A 72 -5.04 18.25 7.74
C LEU A 72 -6.42 17.67 7.44
N LYS A 73 -7.47 18.32 7.93
CA LYS A 73 -8.86 17.92 7.63
C LYS A 73 -9.14 17.99 6.14
N GLN A 74 -8.73 19.07 5.47
CA GLN A 74 -8.88 19.20 4.02
C GLN A 74 -8.11 18.10 3.26
N ILE A 75 -6.86 17.82 3.64
CA ILE A 75 -6.05 16.74 3.05
C ILE A 75 -6.76 15.39 3.17
N VAL A 76 -7.29 15.06 4.35
CA VAL A 76 -7.99 13.78 4.60
C VAL A 76 -9.26 13.68 3.77
N TYR A 77 -10.10 14.72 3.79
CA TYR A 77 -11.38 14.72 3.08
C TYR A 77 -11.21 14.66 1.57
N ASP A 78 -10.24 15.38 1.01
CA ASP A 78 -9.90 15.31 -0.41
C ASP A 78 -9.28 13.96 -0.81
N THR A 79 -8.58 13.32 0.12
CA THR A 79 -8.03 11.97 -0.09
C THR A 79 -9.15 10.95 -0.21
N LEU A 80 -10.11 10.99 0.71
CA LEU A 80 -11.16 9.99 0.88
C LEU A 80 -12.48 10.44 0.22
N SER A 81 -12.43 10.70 -1.10
CA SER A 81 -13.62 11.01 -1.90
C SER A 81 -14.39 9.76 -2.35
N PHE A 82 -14.06 8.59 -1.82
CA PHE A 82 -14.66 7.28 -2.08
C PHE A 82 -14.75 6.49 -0.80
N ASP A 83 -15.61 5.48 -0.78
CA ASP A 83 -15.83 4.61 0.38
C ASP A 83 -14.93 3.38 0.37
N CYS A 84 -14.82 2.71 1.52
CA CYS A 84 -14.19 1.42 1.73
C CYS A 84 -15.16 0.51 2.50
N PRO A 85 -16.19 -0.03 1.84
CA PRO A 85 -17.23 -0.78 2.53
C PRO A 85 -16.75 -2.15 3.00
N VAL A 86 -17.31 -2.60 4.12
CA VAL A 86 -17.23 -3.99 4.57
C VAL A 86 -18.42 -4.74 4.03
N VAL A 87 -18.17 -5.80 3.25
CA VAL A 87 -19.18 -6.63 2.60
C VAL A 87 -19.16 -8.04 3.16
N LYS A 88 -20.33 -8.57 3.52
CA LYS A 88 -20.45 -9.95 4.02
C LYS A 88 -20.23 -10.94 2.88
N VAL A 89 -19.29 -11.89 3.06
CA VAL A 89 -19.03 -12.97 2.11
C VAL A 89 -19.57 -14.30 2.62
N THR A 90 -19.32 -14.60 3.90
CA THR A 90 -19.90 -15.77 4.59
C THR A 90 -20.48 -15.33 5.92
N GLU A 91 -20.93 -16.28 6.77
CA GLU A 91 -21.50 -15.92 8.08
C GLU A 91 -20.50 -15.18 8.99
N ASN A 92 -19.21 -15.55 8.93
CA ASN A 92 -18.18 -15.01 9.81
C ASN A 92 -16.99 -14.38 9.06
N ILE A 93 -17.04 -14.29 7.71
CA ILE A 93 -15.99 -13.71 6.90
C ILE A 93 -16.55 -12.57 6.07
N TYR A 94 -15.90 -11.40 6.18
CA TYR A 94 -16.23 -10.18 5.50
C TYR A 94 -15.06 -9.70 4.65
N SER A 95 -15.36 -9.04 3.54
CA SER A 95 -14.41 -8.35 2.69
C SER A 95 -14.39 -6.86 3.04
N LEU A 96 -13.22 -6.30 3.28
CA LEU A 96 -13.01 -4.85 3.23
C LEU A 96 -12.61 -4.47 1.81
N GLU A 97 -13.56 -3.90 1.07
CA GLU A 97 -13.34 -3.52 -0.34
C GLU A 97 -12.57 -2.21 -0.44
N LEU A 98 -11.29 -2.28 -0.79
CA LEU A 98 -10.39 -1.12 -0.89
C LEU A 98 -10.21 -0.62 -2.33
N PHE A 99 -11.08 -1.03 -3.24
CA PHE A 99 -10.94 -0.81 -4.68
C PHE A 99 -11.98 0.17 -5.27
N HIS A 100 -12.57 1.04 -4.45
CA HIS A 100 -13.54 2.03 -4.92
C HIS A 100 -12.92 3.38 -5.28
N GLY A 101 -11.63 3.54 -5.08
CA GLY A 101 -10.86 4.73 -5.45
C GLY A 101 -10.65 4.88 -6.97
N PRO A 102 -9.93 5.94 -7.38
CA PRO A 102 -9.73 6.27 -8.80
C PRO A 102 -9.04 5.16 -9.60
N THR A 103 -8.10 4.41 -9.01
CA THR A 103 -7.35 3.37 -9.71
C THR A 103 -7.79 1.95 -9.34
N LEU A 104 -8.85 1.83 -8.57
CA LEU A 104 -9.43 0.56 -8.15
C LEU A 104 -8.43 -0.32 -7.38
N ALA A 105 -7.63 0.28 -6.50
CA ALA A 105 -6.71 -0.42 -5.60
C ALA A 105 -6.57 0.33 -4.26
N PHE A 106 -6.26 -0.42 -3.19
CA PHE A 106 -6.07 0.12 -1.83
C PHE A 106 -5.02 1.24 -1.76
N LYS A 107 -4.08 1.23 -2.68
CA LYS A 107 -2.96 2.17 -2.77
C LYS A 107 -3.40 3.61 -3.06
N ASP A 108 -4.62 3.81 -3.53
CA ASP A 108 -5.21 5.14 -3.73
C ASP A 108 -5.22 5.98 -2.44
N VAL A 109 -5.53 5.40 -1.31
CA VAL A 109 -5.56 6.10 -0.02
C VAL A 109 -4.19 6.72 0.30
N GLY A 110 -3.14 5.90 0.33
CA GLY A 110 -1.80 6.37 0.67
C GLY A 110 -1.20 7.31 -0.41
N ALA A 111 -1.45 7.03 -1.69
CA ALA A 111 -0.93 7.85 -2.78
C ALA A 111 -1.56 9.26 -2.81
N ARG A 112 -2.88 9.34 -2.69
CA ARG A 112 -3.61 10.60 -2.66
C ARG A 112 -3.28 11.43 -1.42
N PHE A 113 -3.17 10.79 -0.25
CA PHE A 113 -2.76 11.47 0.97
C PHE A 113 -1.35 12.05 0.85
N MET A 114 -0.39 11.23 0.42
CA MET A 114 0.99 11.68 0.24
C MET A 114 1.08 12.84 -0.75
N ALA A 115 0.36 12.77 -1.87
CA ALA A 115 0.38 13.83 -2.89
C ALA A 115 -0.06 15.18 -2.32
N ARG A 116 -1.10 15.19 -1.49
CA ARG A 116 -1.62 16.41 -0.87
C ARG A 116 -0.71 16.94 0.23
N LEU A 117 -0.20 16.03 1.07
CA LEU A 117 0.71 16.41 2.14
C LEU A 117 2.05 16.94 1.59
N LEU A 118 2.61 16.27 0.59
CA LEU A 118 3.84 16.72 -0.08
C LEU A 118 3.62 18.05 -0.78
N GLY A 119 2.50 18.23 -1.49
CA GLY A 119 2.13 19.50 -2.12
C GLY A 119 1.98 20.66 -1.10
N TYR A 120 1.44 20.38 0.08
CA TYR A 120 1.39 21.33 1.19
C TYR A 120 2.79 21.77 1.63
N PHE A 121 3.70 20.83 1.85
CA PHE A 121 5.08 21.15 2.26
C PHE A 121 5.86 21.91 1.20
N ILE A 122 5.72 21.54 -0.06
CA ILE A 122 6.39 22.24 -1.19
C ILE A 122 5.96 23.70 -1.27
N LYS A 123 4.66 23.98 -1.11
CA LYS A 123 4.14 25.35 -1.08
C LYS A 123 4.71 26.18 0.06
N GLN A 124 4.90 25.57 1.25
CA GLN A 124 5.51 26.25 2.38
C GLN A 124 6.98 26.59 2.18
N GLU A 125 7.75 25.70 1.54
CA GLU A 125 9.17 25.93 1.27
C GLU A 125 9.44 26.93 0.14
N GLY A 126 8.44 27.23 -0.69
CA GLY A 126 8.65 28.00 -1.93
C GLY A 126 9.58 27.27 -2.92
N CYS A 127 9.61 25.95 -2.86
CA CYS A 127 10.45 25.10 -3.70
C CYS A 127 9.94 25.05 -5.15
N ASN A 128 10.87 25.08 -6.12
CA ASN A 128 10.48 25.10 -7.51
C ASN A 128 9.92 23.76 -8.02
N GLN A 129 10.50 22.63 -7.60
CA GLN A 129 10.05 21.29 -8.03
C GLN A 129 10.62 20.18 -7.15
N VAL A 130 9.79 19.16 -6.91
CA VAL A 130 10.20 17.86 -6.35
C VAL A 130 9.88 16.76 -7.35
N ASN A 131 10.83 15.85 -7.56
CA ASN A 131 10.69 14.74 -8.47
C ASN A 131 10.45 13.45 -7.71
N VAL A 132 9.30 12.85 -7.97
CA VAL A 132 8.88 11.58 -7.35
C VAL A 132 9.32 10.43 -8.24
N LEU A 133 10.16 9.54 -7.74
CA LEU A 133 10.51 8.30 -8.41
C LEU A 133 9.71 7.14 -7.82
N VAL A 134 9.09 6.35 -8.68
CA VAL A 134 8.34 5.16 -8.27
C VAL A 134 8.63 3.99 -9.18
N ALA A 135 9.15 2.89 -8.62
CA ALA A 135 9.22 1.61 -9.30
C ALA A 135 7.91 0.85 -9.05
N THR A 136 7.35 0.23 -10.10
CA THR A 136 6.07 -0.44 -9.99
C THR A 136 5.99 -1.75 -10.76
N SER A 137 5.22 -2.70 -10.22
CA SER A 137 4.71 -3.88 -10.90
C SER A 137 3.25 -3.72 -11.37
N GLY A 138 2.67 -2.51 -11.25
CA GLY A 138 1.31 -2.16 -11.67
C GLY A 138 0.61 -1.18 -10.75
N ASP A 139 -0.06 -1.64 -9.71
CA ASP A 139 -0.95 -0.84 -8.86
C ASP A 139 -0.29 0.35 -8.14
N THR A 140 0.97 0.20 -7.72
CA THR A 140 1.68 1.31 -7.06
C THR A 140 1.87 2.48 -8.03
N GLY A 141 2.33 2.20 -9.25
CA GLY A 141 2.49 3.22 -10.29
C GLY A 141 1.16 3.86 -10.68
N SER A 142 0.11 3.06 -10.84
CA SER A 142 -1.24 3.53 -11.13
C SER A 142 -1.73 4.52 -10.06
N ALA A 143 -1.67 4.12 -8.80
CA ALA A 143 -2.14 4.96 -7.68
C ALA A 143 -1.30 6.23 -7.50
N VAL A 144 0.03 6.13 -7.63
CA VAL A 144 0.93 7.29 -7.52
C VAL A 144 0.69 8.26 -8.68
N ALA A 145 0.69 7.78 -9.91
CA ALA A 145 0.47 8.64 -11.08
C ALA A 145 -0.86 9.39 -10.98
N ASN A 146 -1.95 8.68 -10.62
CA ASN A 146 -3.26 9.32 -10.44
C ASN A 146 -3.34 10.25 -9.23
N GLY A 147 -2.75 9.85 -8.10
CA GLY A 147 -2.77 10.64 -6.86
C GLY A 147 -2.03 11.96 -7.00
N PHE A 148 -0.95 11.99 -7.78
CA PHE A 148 -0.10 13.16 -8.02
C PHE A 148 -0.41 13.93 -9.31
N LEU A 149 -1.36 13.46 -10.13
CA LEU A 149 -1.71 14.11 -11.38
C LEU A 149 -2.15 15.57 -11.14
N GLY A 150 -1.48 16.50 -11.81
CA GLY A 150 -1.78 17.93 -11.74
C GLY A 150 -1.37 18.61 -10.42
N VAL A 151 -0.64 17.94 -9.52
CA VAL A 151 -0.13 18.58 -8.30
C VAL A 151 1.02 19.50 -8.65
N GLU A 152 0.83 20.79 -8.38
CA GLU A 152 1.81 21.84 -8.68
C GLU A 152 3.14 21.62 -7.94
N GLY A 153 4.25 21.84 -8.62
CA GLY A 153 5.60 21.67 -8.07
C GLY A 153 6.05 20.22 -7.92
N ILE A 154 5.28 19.26 -8.44
CA ILE A 154 5.65 17.84 -8.41
C ILE A 154 5.70 17.25 -9.82
N HIS A 155 6.78 16.56 -10.15
CA HIS A 155 6.88 15.69 -11.32
C HIS A 155 7.07 14.24 -10.91
N VAL A 156 6.38 13.30 -11.57
CA VAL A 156 6.42 11.86 -11.24
C VAL A 156 7.02 11.08 -12.40
N TYR A 157 8.04 10.27 -12.09
CA TYR A 157 8.62 9.30 -13.00
C TYR A 157 8.20 7.89 -12.54
N VAL A 158 7.42 7.20 -13.36
CA VAL A 158 6.95 5.83 -13.10
C VAL A 158 7.81 4.86 -13.89
N LEU A 159 8.66 4.09 -13.20
CA LEU A 159 9.49 3.06 -13.81
C LEU A 159 8.77 1.70 -13.73
N TYR A 160 8.56 1.06 -14.86
CA TYR A 160 7.88 -0.22 -14.92
C TYR A 160 8.55 -1.18 -15.92
N PRO A 161 8.52 -2.50 -15.65
CA PRO A 161 9.18 -3.49 -16.51
C PRO A 161 8.33 -3.74 -17.75
N LYS A 162 8.97 -3.65 -18.92
CA LYS A 162 8.36 -3.86 -20.23
C LYS A 162 7.68 -5.22 -20.35
N GLY A 163 6.38 -5.20 -20.69
CA GLY A 163 5.60 -6.41 -20.91
C GLY A 163 5.37 -7.29 -19.67
N LYS A 164 5.64 -6.77 -18.44
CA LYS A 164 5.45 -7.50 -17.18
C LYS A 164 4.31 -6.95 -16.31
N VAL A 165 3.68 -5.89 -16.74
CA VAL A 165 2.51 -5.28 -16.11
C VAL A 165 1.28 -5.60 -16.95
N SER A 166 0.11 -5.83 -16.32
CA SER A 166 -1.11 -6.07 -17.09
C SER A 166 -1.45 -4.85 -17.96
N ALA A 167 -2.03 -5.06 -19.13
CA ALA A 167 -2.38 -3.98 -20.05
C ALA A 167 -3.28 -2.92 -19.39
N ILE A 168 -4.19 -3.36 -18.52
CA ILE A 168 -5.11 -2.50 -17.79
C ILE A 168 -4.37 -1.64 -16.77
N GLN A 169 -3.46 -2.21 -15.99
CA GLN A 169 -2.65 -1.46 -15.03
C GLN A 169 -1.71 -0.47 -15.75
N GLU A 170 -1.12 -0.89 -16.86
CA GLU A 170 -0.23 -0.05 -17.67
C GLU A 170 -0.94 1.21 -18.18
N CYS A 171 -2.16 1.08 -18.70
CA CYS A 171 -2.97 2.22 -19.15
C CYS A 171 -3.18 3.28 -18.05
N GLN A 172 -3.29 2.88 -16.78
CA GLN A 172 -3.58 3.77 -15.68
C GLN A 172 -2.47 4.79 -15.37
N PHE A 173 -1.26 4.61 -15.88
CA PHE A 173 -0.16 5.58 -15.71
C PHE A 173 0.50 6.01 -17.03
N THR A 174 0.31 5.27 -18.13
CA THR A 174 0.92 5.64 -19.41
C THR A 174 0.07 6.59 -20.24
N THR A 175 -1.20 6.79 -19.90
CA THR A 175 -2.14 7.62 -20.66
C THR A 175 -2.36 9.01 -20.09
N LEU A 176 -1.75 9.34 -18.95
CA LEU A 176 -2.05 10.56 -18.19
C LEU A 176 -1.34 11.80 -18.74
N GLY A 177 -0.05 11.74 -19.04
CA GLY A 177 0.74 12.91 -19.43
C GLY A 177 0.85 13.96 -18.31
N GLN A 178 0.86 15.24 -18.66
CA GLN A 178 1.04 16.38 -17.74
C GLN A 178 2.35 16.24 -16.94
N ASN A 179 2.28 16.18 -15.62
CA ASN A 179 3.41 16.03 -14.71
C ASN A 179 3.78 14.55 -14.45
N ILE A 180 3.26 13.61 -15.26
CA ILE A 180 3.54 12.18 -15.15
C ILE A 180 4.32 11.70 -16.36
N THR A 181 5.47 11.07 -16.11
CA THR A 181 6.31 10.43 -17.13
C THR A 181 6.47 8.95 -16.85
N ALA A 182 6.04 8.11 -17.78
CA ALA A 182 6.21 6.68 -17.70
C ALA A 182 7.49 6.24 -18.42
N LEU A 183 8.34 5.49 -17.72
CA LEU A 183 9.61 4.95 -18.21
C LEU A 183 9.51 3.44 -18.33
N GLU A 184 9.48 2.94 -19.57
CA GLU A 184 9.37 1.50 -19.87
C GLU A 184 10.75 0.85 -19.86
N VAL A 185 11.08 0.18 -18.77
CA VAL A 185 12.41 -0.40 -18.55
C VAL A 185 12.52 -1.78 -19.21
N ASP A 186 13.56 -1.97 -20.03
CA ASP A 186 13.89 -3.27 -20.61
C ASP A 186 14.56 -4.20 -19.58
N GLY A 187 13.75 -4.71 -18.65
CA GLY A 187 14.20 -5.49 -17.50
C GLY A 187 13.04 -6.11 -16.73
N VAL A 188 13.29 -6.37 -15.46
CA VAL A 188 12.32 -6.88 -14.48
C VAL A 188 12.04 -5.83 -13.41
N PHE A 189 11.09 -6.10 -12.52
CA PHE A 189 10.74 -5.16 -11.45
C PHE A 189 11.93 -4.80 -10.54
N ASP A 190 12.79 -5.77 -10.24
CA ASP A 190 13.99 -5.55 -9.42
C ASP A 190 14.98 -4.58 -10.10
N ASP A 191 15.08 -4.58 -11.45
CA ASP A 191 15.85 -3.60 -12.20
C ASP A 191 15.27 -2.18 -12.03
N CYS A 192 13.96 -2.03 -12.09
CA CYS A 192 13.29 -0.75 -11.83
C CYS A 192 13.58 -0.23 -10.42
N GLN A 193 13.50 -1.11 -9.42
CA GLN A 193 13.84 -0.76 -8.02
C GLN A 193 15.31 -0.36 -7.87
N ALA A 194 16.20 -1.09 -8.54
CA ALA A 194 17.64 -0.78 -8.52
C ALA A 194 17.95 0.60 -9.13
N LEU A 195 17.31 0.96 -10.24
CA LEU A 195 17.45 2.29 -10.84
C LEU A 195 17.01 3.39 -9.87
N VAL A 196 15.84 3.24 -9.24
CA VAL A 196 15.33 4.20 -8.25
C VAL A 196 16.26 4.30 -7.05
N LYS A 197 16.70 3.16 -6.50
CA LYS A 197 17.62 3.12 -5.36
C LYS A 197 18.95 3.79 -5.67
N ASN A 198 19.52 3.52 -6.85
CA ASN A 198 20.78 4.14 -7.27
C ASN A 198 20.63 5.65 -7.46
N ALA A 199 19.48 6.14 -7.94
CA ALA A 199 19.22 7.57 -8.05
C ALA A 199 19.24 8.27 -6.67
N PHE A 200 18.67 7.67 -5.65
CA PHE A 200 18.74 8.20 -4.28
C PHE A 200 20.14 8.19 -3.69
N MET A 201 21.03 7.31 -4.19
CA MET A 201 22.41 7.21 -3.74
C MET A 201 23.40 8.09 -4.51
N ASP A 202 23.00 8.64 -5.65
CA ASP A 202 23.87 9.43 -6.51
C ASP A 202 23.92 10.89 -6.06
N GLU A 203 25.04 11.33 -5.51
CA GLU A 203 25.21 12.68 -4.95
C GLU A 203 25.09 13.78 -6.02
N GLU A 204 25.55 13.54 -7.25
CA GLU A 204 25.46 14.51 -8.33
C GLU A 204 24.01 14.73 -8.73
N LEU A 205 23.23 13.67 -8.90
CA LEU A 205 21.83 13.75 -9.22
C LEU A 205 21.02 14.44 -8.11
N ASN A 206 21.30 14.11 -6.83
CA ASN A 206 20.62 14.73 -5.69
C ASN A 206 21.01 16.21 -5.48
N ARG A 207 22.14 16.67 -6.03
CA ARG A 207 22.45 18.11 -6.11
C ARG A 207 21.74 18.80 -7.26
N HIS A 208 21.48 18.07 -8.35
CA HIS A 208 20.80 18.61 -9.54
C HIS A 208 19.30 18.75 -9.33
N MET A 209 18.66 17.75 -8.72
CA MET A 209 17.20 17.72 -8.50
C MET A 209 16.81 17.17 -7.14
N LYS A 210 15.73 17.67 -6.56
CA LYS A 210 15.15 17.09 -5.34
C LYS A 210 14.40 15.81 -5.68
N LEU A 211 14.81 14.70 -5.10
CA LEU A 211 14.20 13.38 -5.29
C LEU A 211 13.46 12.93 -4.04
N THR A 212 12.30 12.31 -4.23
CA THR A 212 11.59 11.55 -3.18
C THR A 212 11.00 10.26 -3.75
N SER A 213 10.73 9.30 -2.85
CA SER A 213 10.08 8.04 -3.21
C SER A 213 8.62 8.04 -2.79
N ALA A 214 7.74 7.60 -3.70
CA ALA A 214 6.34 7.34 -3.38
C ALA A 214 6.03 5.86 -3.15
N ASN A 215 7.01 5.02 -2.91
CA ASN A 215 6.81 3.63 -2.49
C ASN A 215 6.41 3.55 -1.00
N SER A 216 6.02 2.37 -0.53
CA SER A 216 5.55 2.14 0.86
C SER A 216 6.61 2.36 1.94
N ILE A 217 7.85 2.61 1.56
CA ILE A 217 8.91 3.05 2.48
C ILE A 217 8.68 4.45 3.04
N ASN A 218 7.96 5.32 2.31
CA ASN A 218 7.66 6.68 2.76
C ASN A 218 6.54 6.68 3.80
N VAL A 219 6.73 7.42 4.92
CA VAL A 219 5.75 7.51 6.02
C VAL A 219 4.40 8.05 5.58
N ALA A 220 4.37 9.00 4.64
CA ALA A 220 3.14 9.56 4.10
C ALA A 220 2.36 8.56 3.20
N ARG A 221 2.99 7.44 2.82
CA ARG A 221 2.36 6.38 2.03
C ARG A 221 1.76 5.29 2.90
N PHE A 222 2.45 4.85 3.96
CA PHE A 222 1.96 3.71 4.74
C PHE A 222 1.07 4.12 5.91
N LEU A 223 1.37 5.22 6.63
CA LEU A 223 0.58 5.65 7.79
C LEU A 223 -0.91 5.87 7.47
N PRO A 224 -1.30 6.52 6.35
CA PRO A 224 -2.71 6.70 6.01
C PRO A 224 -3.47 5.40 5.76
N GLN A 225 -2.79 4.30 5.52
CA GLN A 225 -3.42 3.00 5.39
C GLN A 225 -4.05 2.52 6.71
N ALA A 226 -3.66 3.10 7.85
CA ALA A 226 -4.35 2.84 9.11
C ALA A 226 -5.84 3.26 9.07
N PHE A 227 -6.20 4.27 8.30
CA PHE A 227 -7.54 4.84 8.25
C PHE A 227 -8.63 3.79 7.99
N TYR A 228 -8.44 2.95 6.99
CA TYR A 228 -9.45 1.96 6.63
C TYR A 228 -9.53 0.78 7.61
N TYR A 229 -8.52 0.52 8.43
CA TYR A 229 -8.63 -0.47 9.50
C TYR A 229 -9.56 0.01 10.62
N PHE A 230 -9.45 1.28 11.02
CA PHE A 230 -10.38 1.87 11.98
C PHE A 230 -11.79 1.92 11.43
N TYR A 231 -11.94 2.26 10.14
CA TYR A 231 -13.25 2.29 9.50
C TYR A 231 -13.85 0.89 9.31
N ALA A 232 -13.04 -0.12 9.02
CA ALA A 232 -13.50 -1.52 9.02
C ALA A 232 -14.02 -1.93 10.40
N TYR A 233 -13.29 -1.60 11.46
CA TYR A 233 -13.74 -1.86 12.84
C TYR A 233 -15.07 -1.13 13.14
N ALA A 234 -15.21 0.13 12.74
CA ALA A 234 -16.44 0.89 12.90
C ALA A 234 -17.64 0.20 12.25
N GLN A 235 -17.47 -0.29 11.03
CA GLN A 235 -18.52 -1.02 10.30
C GLN A 235 -18.82 -2.38 10.95
N MET A 236 -17.79 -3.13 11.36
CA MET A 236 -17.97 -4.40 12.06
C MET A 236 -18.68 -4.22 13.41
N LYS A 237 -18.40 -3.12 14.13
CA LYS A 237 -19.13 -2.75 15.35
C LYS A 237 -20.61 -2.49 15.08
N LYS A 238 -20.93 -1.80 13.98
CA LYS A 238 -22.31 -1.58 13.52
C LYS A 238 -23.05 -2.88 13.21
N PHE A 239 -22.34 -3.88 12.70
CA PHE A 239 -22.89 -5.21 12.45
C PHE A 239 -22.98 -6.10 13.71
N GLY A 240 -22.50 -5.64 14.86
CA GLY A 240 -22.39 -6.47 16.08
C GLY A 240 -21.39 -7.62 15.96
N LYS A 241 -20.35 -7.46 15.13
CA LYS A 241 -19.33 -8.48 14.78
C LYS A 241 -17.90 -8.02 15.09
N ALA A 242 -17.74 -6.97 15.89
CA ALA A 242 -16.41 -6.44 16.22
C ALA A 242 -15.70 -7.20 17.35
N ASP A 243 -16.46 -7.93 18.18
CA ASP A 243 -15.87 -8.76 19.23
C ASP A 243 -15.07 -9.91 18.60
N GLN A 244 -13.87 -10.14 19.10
CA GLN A 244 -12.98 -11.18 18.57
C GLN A 244 -12.62 -11.00 17.07
N LEU A 245 -12.50 -9.75 16.60
CA LEU A 245 -12.18 -9.42 15.21
C LEU A 245 -10.77 -9.86 14.82
N VAL A 246 -10.66 -10.64 13.75
CA VAL A 246 -9.41 -11.04 13.10
C VAL A 246 -9.30 -10.33 11.77
N VAL A 247 -8.16 -9.71 11.50
CA VAL A 247 -7.91 -9.03 10.21
C VAL A 247 -6.87 -9.79 9.41
N CYS A 248 -7.22 -10.18 8.19
CA CYS A 248 -6.31 -10.86 7.26
C CYS A 248 -5.87 -9.93 6.14
N VAL A 249 -4.57 -9.81 5.95
CA VAL A 249 -3.96 -8.88 5.00
C VAL A 249 -3.14 -9.62 3.96
N PRO A 250 -3.56 -9.60 2.68
CA PRO A 250 -2.69 -10.00 1.58
C PRO A 250 -1.43 -9.14 1.57
N SER A 251 -0.26 -9.75 1.71
CA SER A 251 0.96 -9.03 2.05
C SER A 251 2.11 -9.34 1.09
N GLY A 252 2.60 -8.30 0.41
CA GLY A 252 3.83 -8.34 -0.39
C GLY A 252 4.95 -7.54 0.29
N ASN A 253 4.89 -6.21 0.23
CA ASN A 253 5.89 -5.33 0.87
C ASN A 253 5.56 -4.97 2.34
N PHE A 254 4.50 -5.49 2.89
CA PHE A 254 4.06 -5.39 4.29
C PHE A 254 3.74 -3.97 4.81
N GLY A 255 3.69 -2.96 3.96
CA GLY A 255 3.27 -1.61 4.35
C GLY A 255 1.84 -1.56 4.86
N ASN A 256 0.95 -2.31 4.24
CA ASN A 256 -0.47 -2.39 4.58
C ASN A 256 -0.68 -2.96 6.00
N ILE A 257 -0.19 -4.18 6.26
CA ILE A 257 -0.33 -4.79 7.58
C ILE A 257 0.39 -3.99 8.67
N THR A 258 1.54 -3.37 8.36
CA THR A 258 2.26 -2.49 9.29
C THR A 258 1.37 -1.33 9.75
N ALA A 259 0.59 -0.71 8.86
CA ALA A 259 -0.36 0.32 9.23
C ALA A 259 -1.48 -0.20 10.14
N GLY A 260 -1.96 -1.43 9.90
CA GLY A 260 -2.91 -2.10 10.80
C GLY A 260 -2.34 -2.37 12.20
N LEU A 261 -1.07 -2.79 12.27
CA LEU A 261 -0.36 -2.99 13.53
C LEU A 261 -0.16 -1.67 14.31
N PHE A 262 0.12 -0.58 13.61
CA PHE A 262 0.13 0.75 14.21
C PHE A 262 -1.25 1.10 14.77
N GLY A 263 -2.32 0.82 14.03
CA GLY A 263 -3.68 0.97 14.52
C GLY A 263 -3.91 0.21 15.83
N LYS A 264 -3.41 -1.02 15.94
CA LYS A 264 -3.50 -1.82 17.17
C LYS A 264 -2.75 -1.15 18.34
N VAL A 265 -1.55 -0.63 18.11
CA VAL A 265 -0.82 0.16 19.12
C VAL A 265 -1.57 1.42 19.52
N MET A 266 -2.34 2.02 18.60
CA MET A 266 -3.21 3.17 18.86
C MET A 266 -4.48 2.81 19.63
N GLY A 267 -4.72 1.53 19.93
CA GLY A 267 -5.87 1.04 20.67
C GLY A 267 -6.97 0.37 19.83
N LEU A 268 -6.77 0.20 18.51
CA LEU A 268 -7.74 -0.50 17.65
C LEU A 268 -8.00 -1.91 18.17
N PRO A 269 -9.25 -2.28 18.52
CA PRO A 269 -9.56 -3.55 19.17
C PRO A 269 -9.60 -4.73 18.17
N VAL A 270 -8.47 -5.00 17.52
CA VAL A 270 -8.27 -6.19 16.69
C VAL A 270 -7.60 -7.27 17.53
N LYS A 271 -8.18 -8.45 17.55
CA LYS A 271 -7.68 -9.58 18.35
C LYS A 271 -6.31 -10.02 17.85
N ARG A 272 -6.18 -10.26 16.56
CA ARG A 272 -4.94 -10.71 15.90
C ARG A 272 -4.98 -10.42 14.41
N PHE A 273 -3.82 -10.51 13.77
CA PHE A 273 -3.66 -10.40 12.33
C PHE A 273 -3.28 -11.74 11.69
N ILE A 274 -3.63 -11.89 10.42
CA ILE A 274 -3.11 -12.95 9.56
C ILE A 274 -2.41 -12.28 8.38
N ALA A 275 -1.13 -12.57 8.17
CA ALA A 275 -0.42 -12.16 6.96
C ALA A 275 -0.56 -13.28 5.93
N ALA A 276 -1.30 -13.03 4.85
CA ALA A 276 -1.47 -13.99 3.77
C ALA A 276 -0.46 -13.69 2.65
N ASN A 277 0.33 -14.70 2.28
CA ASN A 277 1.33 -14.63 1.22
C ASN A 277 0.93 -15.51 0.02
N ASN A 278 1.46 -15.20 -1.15
CA ASN A 278 1.59 -16.13 -2.27
C ASN A 278 2.85 -16.98 -2.08
N ALA A 279 3.40 -17.57 -3.15
CA ALA A 279 4.63 -18.37 -3.11
C ALA A 279 5.88 -17.58 -2.67
N ASN A 280 5.79 -16.24 -2.56
CA ASN A 280 6.82 -15.39 -1.98
C ASN A 280 6.60 -15.27 -0.46
N ASP A 281 6.94 -16.33 0.24
CA ASP A 281 6.56 -16.61 1.61
C ASP A 281 7.66 -16.33 2.66
N ILE A 282 8.52 -15.34 2.39
CA ILE A 282 9.66 -15.00 3.24
C ILE A 282 9.23 -14.70 4.68
N PHE A 283 8.17 -13.91 4.85
CA PHE A 283 7.65 -13.57 6.17
C PHE A 283 6.96 -14.77 6.85
N TYR A 284 6.24 -15.61 6.08
CA TYR A 284 5.67 -16.84 6.62
C TYR A 284 6.76 -17.73 7.20
N ASN A 285 7.87 -17.94 6.48
CA ASN A 285 9.00 -18.73 6.95
C ASN A 285 9.65 -18.10 8.19
N TYR A 286 9.77 -16.76 8.24
CA TYR A 286 10.23 -16.05 9.43
C TYR A 286 9.33 -16.32 10.64
N LEU A 287 8.00 -16.30 10.48
CA LEU A 287 7.09 -16.63 11.60
C LEU A 287 7.29 -18.04 12.12
N GLN A 288 7.68 -19.01 11.26
CA GLN A 288 7.91 -20.39 11.67
C GLN A 288 9.28 -20.60 12.35
N THR A 289 10.31 -19.88 11.90
CA THR A 289 11.71 -20.17 12.25
C THR A 289 12.36 -19.11 13.13
N GLY A 290 11.88 -17.87 13.10
CA GLY A 290 12.55 -16.71 13.70
C GLY A 290 13.72 -16.18 12.87
N GLU A 291 14.01 -16.79 11.72
CA GLU A 291 15.11 -16.40 10.83
C GLU A 291 14.57 -15.73 9.57
N TYR A 292 15.08 -14.54 9.23
CA TYR A 292 14.67 -13.79 8.06
C TYR A 292 15.63 -13.98 6.90
N HIS A 293 15.18 -14.67 5.85
CA HIS A 293 16.00 -15.01 4.69
C HIS A 293 15.38 -14.47 3.40
N PRO A 294 15.71 -13.23 3.00
CA PRO A 294 15.28 -12.67 1.71
C PRO A 294 15.79 -13.53 0.53
N ARG A 295 14.98 -13.61 -0.51
CA ARG A 295 15.34 -14.31 -1.75
C ARG A 295 14.75 -13.61 -2.97
N ALA A 296 15.22 -13.98 -4.17
CA ALA A 296 14.61 -13.50 -5.40
C ALA A 296 13.11 -13.84 -5.43
N SER A 297 12.28 -12.90 -5.85
CA SER A 297 10.85 -13.13 -6.01
C SER A 297 10.55 -14.08 -7.16
N VAL A 298 9.47 -14.85 -7.01
CA VAL A 298 8.92 -15.68 -8.08
C VAL A 298 7.62 -15.05 -8.59
N GLN A 299 7.38 -15.14 -9.89
CA GLN A 299 6.17 -14.60 -10.51
C GLN A 299 4.96 -15.48 -10.19
N THR A 300 3.85 -14.84 -9.79
CA THR A 300 2.57 -15.49 -9.47
C THR A 300 1.39 -14.76 -10.10
N ILE A 301 0.19 -15.36 -10.02
CA ILE A 301 -1.05 -14.70 -10.45
C ILE A 301 -1.49 -13.56 -9.51
N ALA A 302 -0.98 -13.52 -8.26
CA ALA A 302 -1.17 -12.45 -7.31
C ALA A 302 0.07 -11.52 -7.30
N ASN A 303 0.39 -10.94 -8.45
CA ASN A 303 1.68 -10.33 -8.77
C ASN A 303 2.09 -9.14 -7.90
N ALA A 304 1.15 -8.42 -7.31
CA ALA A 304 1.47 -7.30 -6.40
C ALA A 304 2.09 -7.76 -5.07
N MET A 305 2.06 -9.07 -4.80
CA MET A 305 2.67 -9.72 -3.65
C MET A 305 3.99 -10.44 -4.02
N ASP A 306 4.48 -10.31 -5.26
CA ASP A 306 5.74 -10.91 -5.73
C ASP A 306 6.94 -10.10 -5.20
N VAL A 307 7.19 -10.23 -3.90
CA VAL A 307 8.24 -9.50 -3.19
C VAL A 307 9.11 -10.49 -2.41
N GLY A 308 10.38 -10.51 -2.75
CA GLY A 308 11.37 -11.42 -2.15
C GLY A 308 12.12 -10.85 -0.94
N ASP A 309 12.02 -9.52 -0.73
CA ASP A 309 12.60 -8.79 0.41
C ASP A 309 11.65 -7.68 0.86
N PRO A 310 10.63 -7.99 1.67
CA PRO A 310 9.64 -7.02 2.15
C PRO A 310 10.27 -5.87 2.94
N SER A 311 10.34 -4.67 2.37
CA SER A 311 10.98 -3.51 3.01
C SER A 311 10.39 -3.16 4.38
N ASN A 312 9.08 -3.31 4.55
CA ASN A 312 8.41 -2.98 5.81
C ASN A 312 8.57 -4.05 6.90
N PHE A 313 9.24 -5.17 6.62
CA PHE A 313 9.66 -6.09 7.67
C PHE A 313 10.49 -5.36 8.74
N ALA A 314 11.37 -4.45 8.34
CA ALA A 314 12.15 -3.63 9.25
C ALA A 314 11.27 -2.83 10.24
N ARG A 315 10.12 -2.31 9.79
CA ARG A 315 9.17 -1.61 10.67
C ARG A 315 8.45 -2.54 11.63
N ILE A 316 8.04 -3.71 11.18
CA ILE A 316 7.42 -4.73 12.04
C ILE A 316 8.43 -5.17 13.11
N TYR A 317 9.65 -5.48 12.69
CA TYR A 317 10.71 -5.91 13.59
C TYR A 317 11.02 -4.84 14.65
N ASP A 318 11.12 -3.58 14.24
CA ASP A 318 11.34 -2.45 15.13
C ASP A 318 10.16 -2.22 16.10
N LEU A 319 8.91 -2.27 15.61
CA LEU A 319 7.69 -2.10 16.41
C LEU A 319 7.63 -3.09 17.59
N TYR A 320 8.06 -4.32 17.36
CA TYR A 320 8.11 -5.39 18.37
C TYR A 320 9.50 -5.54 19.02
N LYS A 321 10.39 -4.55 18.85
CA LYS A 321 11.74 -4.53 19.45
C LYS A 321 12.56 -5.80 19.17
N GLY A 322 12.42 -6.34 17.96
CA GLY A 322 13.11 -7.55 17.52
C GLY A 322 12.61 -8.87 18.14
N SER A 323 11.52 -8.85 18.88
CA SER A 323 10.99 -10.04 19.56
C SER A 323 10.13 -10.90 18.63
N HIS A 324 10.68 -11.99 18.14
CA HIS A 324 9.93 -12.99 17.35
C HIS A 324 8.70 -13.50 18.12
N ALA A 325 8.83 -13.78 19.41
CA ALA A 325 7.72 -14.24 20.24
C ALA A 325 6.58 -13.21 20.31
N ALA A 326 6.89 -11.92 20.41
CA ALA A 326 5.89 -10.85 20.41
C ALA A 326 5.20 -10.72 19.02
N ILE A 327 5.96 -10.86 17.93
CA ILE A 327 5.41 -10.85 16.58
C ILE A 327 4.44 -12.01 16.37
N THR A 328 4.85 -13.23 16.73
CA THR A 328 4.03 -14.44 16.53
C THR A 328 2.83 -14.54 17.49
N ALA A 329 2.84 -13.81 18.60
CA ALA A 329 1.68 -13.66 19.47
C ALA A 329 0.55 -12.85 18.82
N GLU A 330 0.89 -11.93 17.91
CA GLU A 330 -0.04 -10.99 17.27
C GLU A 330 -0.34 -11.35 15.82
N ILE A 331 0.62 -11.95 15.10
CA ILE A 331 0.55 -12.19 13.68
C ILE A 331 0.76 -13.69 13.41
N SER A 332 -0.22 -14.33 12.80
CA SER A 332 -0.06 -15.63 12.16
C SER A 332 0.12 -15.46 10.65
N GLY A 333 0.63 -16.48 9.97
CA GLY A 333 0.89 -16.44 8.53
C GLY A 333 0.17 -17.57 7.78
N ALA A 334 -0.05 -17.32 6.50
CA ALA A 334 -0.50 -18.31 5.53
C ALA A 334 0.22 -18.10 4.20
N THR A 335 0.39 -19.16 3.41
CA THR A 335 1.01 -19.08 2.08
C THR A 335 0.30 -20.00 1.11
N TYR A 336 0.12 -19.54 -0.14
CA TYR A 336 -0.68 -20.25 -1.14
C TYR A 336 0.00 -20.25 -2.52
N THR A 337 -0.11 -21.39 -3.20
CA THR A 337 0.29 -21.56 -4.59
C THR A 337 -0.74 -20.94 -5.53
N ASP A 338 -0.37 -20.68 -6.79
CA ASP A 338 -1.28 -20.20 -7.82
C ASP A 338 -2.49 -21.13 -8.02
N ALA A 339 -2.31 -22.44 -7.93
CA ALA A 339 -3.40 -23.40 -8.01
C ALA A 339 -4.41 -23.25 -6.87
N GLN A 340 -3.94 -23.05 -5.65
CA GLN A 340 -4.79 -22.82 -4.48
C GLN A 340 -5.52 -21.47 -4.56
N ILE A 341 -4.83 -20.43 -5.06
CA ILE A 341 -5.44 -19.10 -5.29
C ILE A 341 -6.56 -19.21 -6.32
N ALA A 342 -6.30 -19.86 -7.48
CA ALA A 342 -7.29 -20.06 -8.53
C ALA A 342 -8.50 -20.87 -8.05
N GLU A 343 -8.26 -21.98 -7.33
CA GLU A 343 -9.31 -22.76 -6.70
C GLU A 343 -10.19 -21.90 -5.79
N THR A 344 -9.58 -21.05 -4.99
CA THR A 344 -10.28 -20.18 -4.03
C THR A 344 -11.14 -19.13 -4.74
N VAL A 345 -10.61 -18.45 -5.77
CA VAL A 345 -11.39 -17.50 -6.60
C VAL A 345 -12.63 -18.17 -7.17
N LYS A 346 -12.44 -19.35 -7.79
CA LYS A 346 -13.54 -20.10 -8.40
C LYS A 346 -14.59 -20.54 -7.38
N ALA A 347 -14.14 -21.19 -6.30
CA ALA A 347 -15.03 -21.71 -5.27
C ALA A 347 -15.83 -20.58 -4.57
N CYS A 348 -15.20 -19.45 -4.25
CA CYS A 348 -15.88 -18.31 -3.63
C CYS A 348 -16.94 -17.74 -4.59
N TYR A 349 -16.62 -17.59 -5.85
CA TYR A 349 -17.56 -17.09 -6.85
C TYR A 349 -18.78 -18.03 -7.02
N GLU A 350 -18.54 -19.33 -7.15
CA GLU A 350 -19.61 -20.33 -7.33
C GLU A 350 -20.47 -20.53 -6.08
N THR A 351 -19.88 -20.48 -4.88
CA THR A 351 -20.58 -20.78 -3.62
C THR A 351 -21.19 -19.56 -2.96
N ASN A 352 -20.47 -18.42 -2.97
CA ASN A 352 -20.85 -17.22 -2.25
C ASN A 352 -21.33 -16.09 -3.18
N GLY A 353 -21.20 -16.23 -4.49
CA GLY A 353 -21.51 -15.17 -5.44
C GLY A 353 -20.60 -13.95 -5.33
N TYR A 354 -19.45 -14.10 -4.65
CA TYR A 354 -18.48 -13.01 -4.45
C TYR A 354 -17.22 -13.27 -5.29
N LEU A 355 -16.91 -12.32 -6.18
CA LEU A 355 -15.76 -12.41 -7.06
C LEU A 355 -14.54 -11.80 -6.40
N LEU A 356 -13.55 -12.63 -6.09
CA LEU A 356 -12.27 -12.23 -5.51
C LEU A 356 -11.26 -11.87 -6.60
N ASP A 357 -10.39 -10.88 -6.32
CA ASP A 357 -9.12 -10.78 -7.00
C ASP A 357 -8.11 -11.83 -6.46
N PRO A 358 -7.04 -12.16 -7.20
CA PRO A 358 -6.09 -13.19 -6.75
C PRO A 358 -5.43 -12.90 -5.39
N HIS A 359 -5.27 -11.62 -5.01
CA HIS A 359 -4.68 -11.22 -3.72
C HIS A 359 -5.68 -11.42 -2.59
N GLY A 360 -6.91 -10.92 -2.77
CA GLY A 360 -8.01 -11.12 -1.82
C GLY A 360 -8.33 -12.59 -1.59
N ALA A 361 -8.15 -13.42 -2.60
CA ALA A 361 -8.30 -14.88 -2.49
C ALA A 361 -7.34 -15.49 -1.45
N CYS A 362 -6.10 -15.01 -1.35
CA CYS A 362 -5.19 -15.43 -0.28
C CYS A 362 -5.76 -15.06 1.09
N GLY A 363 -6.31 -13.86 1.22
CA GLY A 363 -6.91 -13.38 2.48
C GLY A 363 -8.16 -14.16 2.88
N PHE A 364 -9.06 -14.37 1.93
CA PHE A 364 -10.29 -15.14 2.16
C PHE A 364 -9.99 -16.59 2.57
N ARG A 365 -9.06 -17.27 1.85
CA ARG A 365 -8.66 -18.63 2.18
C ARG A 365 -8.03 -18.73 3.56
N ALA A 366 -7.13 -17.79 3.90
CA ALA A 366 -6.47 -17.77 5.19
C ALA A 366 -7.45 -17.59 6.36
N LEU A 367 -8.50 -16.79 6.18
CA LEU A 367 -9.58 -16.73 7.18
C LEU A 367 -10.40 -18.00 7.22
N SER A 368 -10.76 -18.56 6.07
CA SER A 368 -11.56 -19.81 6.00
C SER A 368 -10.86 -20.98 6.72
N GLU A 369 -9.54 -21.04 6.64
CA GLU A 369 -8.73 -22.09 7.27
C GLU A 369 -8.31 -21.72 8.71
N GLY A 370 -8.21 -20.42 9.04
CA GLY A 370 -7.56 -19.95 10.26
C GLY A 370 -8.47 -19.36 11.34
N LEU A 371 -9.76 -19.10 11.07
CA LEU A 371 -10.70 -18.62 12.09
C LEU A 371 -10.99 -19.71 13.13
N ARG A 372 -11.04 -19.27 14.39
CA ARG A 372 -11.38 -20.12 15.54
C ARG A 372 -12.83 -19.91 15.93
N GLU A 373 -13.36 -20.78 16.73
CA GLU A 373 -14.72 -20.65 17.28
C GLU A 373 -14.91 -19.29 17.97
N GLY A 374 -15.99 -18.60 17.63
CA GLY A 374 -16.31 -17.26 18.14
C GLY A 374 -15.56 -16.10 17.48
N GLU A 375 -14.60 -16.36 16.60
CA GLU A 375 -13.93 -15.30 15.84
C GLU A 375 -14.74 -14.86 14.60
N CYS A 376 -14.60 -13.59 14.25
CA CYS A 376 -15.11 -13.02 13.02
C CYS A 376 -13.94 -12.41 12.24
N GLY A 377 -13.88 -12.64 10.94
CA GLY A 377 -12.75 -12.23 10.11
C GLY A 377 -13.11 -11.18 9.06
N VAL A 378 -12.19 -10.24 8.86
CA VAL A 378 -12.20 -9.31 7.73
C VAL A 378 -10.91 -9.52 6.94
N PHE A 379 -11.02 -9.86 5.65
CA PHE A 379 -9.88 -9.81 4.75
C PHE A 379 -9.93 -8.54 3.91
N LEU A 380 -8.76 -8.07 3.49
CA LEU A 380 -8.64 -6.89 2.64
C LEU A 380 -8.69 -7.31 1.17
N GLU A 381 -9.73 -6.84 0.46
CA GLU A 381 -9.83 -6.94 -0.99
C GLU A 381 -9.10 -5.74 -1.60
N THR A 382 -7.86 -5.98 -2.02
CA THR A 382 -6.88 -4.90 -2.26
C THR A 382 -6.95 -4.29 -3.65
N ALA A 383 -7.60 -4.95 -4.60
CA ALA A 383 -7.82 -4.45 -5.95
C ALA A 383 -9.12 -5.01 -6.54
N HIS A 384 -9.69 -4.29 -7.50
CA HIS A 384 -10.87 -4.78 -8.22
C HIS A 384 -10.47 -5.95 -9.14
N PRO A 385 -11.25 -7.07 -9.18
CA PRO A 385 -10.94 -8.24 -10.00
C PRO A 385 -10.71 -7.93 -11.48
N ALA A 386 -11.39 -6.93 -12.03
CA ALA A 386 -11.22 -6.51 -13.43
C ALA A 386 -9.81 -6.02 -13.77
N LYS A 387 -9.00 -5.65 -12.79
CA LYS A 387 -7.58 -5.31 -13.04
C LYS A 387 -6.74 -6.51 -13.44
N PHE A 388 -7.23 -7.70 -13.13
CA PHE A 388 -6.65 -9.00 -13.44
C PHE A 388 -7.58 -9.80 -14.38
N GLN A 389 -8.32 -9.10 -15.23
CA GLN A 389 -9.42 -9.63 -16.05
C GLN A 389 -9.07 -10.97 -16.71
N ALA A 390 -7.99 -11.04 -17.48
CA ALA A 390 -7.62 -12.25 -18.21
C ALA A 390 -7.39 -13.46 -17.28
N THR A 391 -6.77 -13.23 -16.12
CA THR A 391 -6.53 -14.28 -15.12
C THR A 391 -7.83 -14.74 -14.48
N VAL A 392 -8.67 -13.79 -14.06
CA VAL A 392 -9.94 -14.10 -13.36
C VAL A 392 -10.93 -14.76 -14.30
N GLU A 393 -11.10 -14.27 -15.55
CA GLU A 393 -11.96 -14.88 -16.58
C GLU A 393 -11.54 -16.31 -16.90
N ASN A 394 -10.23 -16.56 -17.01
CA ASN A 394 -9.71 -17.92 -17.22
C ASN A 394 -10.04 -18.86 -16.05
N ILE A 395 -10.02 -18.36 -14.82
CA ILE A 395 -10.33 -19.14 -13.61
C ILE A 395 -11.82 -19.48 -13.51
N ILE A 396 -12.69 -18.47 -13.70
CA ILE A 396 -14.14 -18.65 -13.52
C ILE A 396 -14.85 -19.21 -14.75
N GLY A 397 -14.18 -19.18 -15.91
CA GLY A 397 -14.78 -19.61 -17.19
C GLY A 397 -15.88 -18.69 -17.69
N GLY A 398 -15.87 -17.41 -17.31
CA GLY A 398 -16.87 -16.41 -17.65
C GLY A 398 -16.25 -15.03 -17.85
N SER A 399 -17.07 -14.03 -18.20
CA SER A 399 -16.61 -12.65 -18.38
C SER A 399 -16.62 -11.87 -17.05
N VAL A 400 -15.70 -10.94 -16.91
CA VAL A 400 -15.63 -9.99 -15.81
C VAL A 400 -15.95 -8.59 -16.33
N ASP A 401 -16.95 -7.96 -15.77
CA ASP A 401 -17.32 -6.59 -16.12
C ASP A 401 -16.21 -5.60 -15.75
N VAL A 402 -15.80 -4.79 -16.72
CA VAL A 402 -14.81 -3.74 -16.52
C VAL A 402 -15.52 -2.46 -16.08
N PRO A 403 -15.27 -1.95 -14.86
CA PRO A 403 -15.87 -0.70 -14.40
C PRO A 403 -15.57 0.46 -15.33
N GLU A 404 -16.51 1.41 -15.46
CA GLU A 404 -16.38 2.57 -16.36
C GLU A 404 -15.09 3.38 -16.09
N LYS A 405 -14.73 3.57 -14.83
CA LYS A 405 -13.47 4.23 -14.45
C LYS A 405 -12.25 3.56 -15.07
N LEU A 406 -12.23 2.24 -15.13
CA LEU A 406 -11.12 1.48 -15.68
C LEU A 406 -11.15 1.48 -17.20
N ALA A 407 -12.34 1.33 -17.80
CA ALA A 407 -12.55 1.42 -19.24
C ALA A 407 -12.14 2.78 -19.82
N ALA A 408 -12.26 3.85 -19.04
CA ALA A 408 -11.82 5.20 -19.45
C ALA A 408 -10.31 5.27 -19.69
N PHE A 409 -9.49 4.65 -18.84
CA PHE A 409 -8.03 4.57 -19.05
C PHE A 409 -7.66 3.79 -20.33
N MET A 410 -8.41 2.72 -20.63
CA MET A 410 -8.14 1.88 -21.80
C MET A 410 -8.38 2.60 -23.14
N LYS A 411 -9.12 3.71 -23.13
CA LYS A 411 -9.35 4.57 -24.32
C LYS A 411 -8.22 5.56 -24.58
N GLY A 412 -7.30 5.74 -23.62
CA GLY A 412 -6.18 6.67 -23.72
C GLY A 412 -5.07 6.13 -24.61
N GLU A 413 -4.25 7.03 -25.14
CA GLU A 413 -3.06 6.70 -25.91
C GLU A 413 -1.88 6.43 -24.97
N LYS A 414 -1.22 5.27 -25.13
CA LYS A 414 -0.01 4.94 -24.37
C LYS A 414 1.13 5.91 -24.71
N LYS A 415 1.65 6.56 -23.70
CA LYS A 415 2.84 7.44 -23.77
C LYS A 415 3.87 6.93 -22.76
N SER A 416 4.94 6.33 -23.27
CA SER A 416 6.04 5.84 -22.46
C SER A 416 7.37 6.08 -23.16
N ILE A 417 8.41 6.24 -22.37
CA ILE A 417 9.78 6.45 -22.84
C ILE A 417 10.53 5.13 -22.61
N PRO A 418 11.07 4.50 -23.68
CA PRO A 418 11.91 3.32 -23.51
C PRO A 418 13.17 3.64 -22.71
N MET A 419 13.51 2.78 -21.75
CA MET A 419 14.66 2.94 -20.86
C MET A 419 15.42 1.62 -20.73
N GLY A 420 16.77 1.70 -20.81
CA GLY A 420 17.61 0.58 -20.46
C GLY A 420 17.63 0.35 -18.94
N LYS A 421 18.10 -0.81 -18.51
CA LYS A 421 18.26 -1.15 -17.10
C LYS A 421 19.58 -0.67 -16.47
N ASP A 422 20.44 -0.02 -17.27
CA ASP A 422 21.68 0.58 -16.77
C ASP A 422 21.44 1.94 -16.12
N PHE A 423 22.10 2.16 -14.99
CA PHE A 423 21.91 3.41 -14.23
C PHE A 423 22.49 4.65 -14.94
N ALA A 424 23.55 4.50 -15.72
CA ALA A 424 24.18 5.62 -16.41
C ALA A 424 23.22 6.26 -17.43
N GLY A 425 22.51 5.43 -18.20
CA GLY A 425 21.46 5.89 -19.12
C GLY A 425 20.30 6.58 -18.41
N PHE A 426 19.82 6.00 -17.31
CA PHE A 426 18.74 6.60 -16.50
C PHE A 426 19.18 7.93 -15.87
N LYS A 427 20.38 8.00 -15.28
CA LYS A 427 20.96 9.23 -14.75
C LYS A 427 21.06 10.30 -15.83
N ALA A 428 21.62 9.95 -17.00
CA ALA A 428 21.77 10.88 -18.11
C ALA A 428 20.42 11.42 -18.62
N TYR A 429 19.37 10.62 -18.54
CA TYR A 429 18.01 11.06 -18.84
C TYR A 429 17.51 12.08 -17.80
N LEU A 430 17.61 11.78 -16.50
CA LEU A 430 17.16 12.67 -15.43
C LEU A 430 17.95 14.00 -15.39
N MET A 431 19.24 13.97 -15.66
CA MET A 431 20.10 15.18 -15.71
C MET A 431 19.74 16.16 -16.83
N LYS A 432 18.88 15.77 -17.78
CA LYS A 432 18.39 16.64 -18.86
C LYS A 432 17.02 17.26 -18.58
N GLN A 433 16.39 16.87 -17.48
CA GLN A 433 15.09 17.39 -17.08
C GLN A 433 15.27 18.60 -16.15
#